data_86f92a154302c0e4a70a3df65dc7a1c2
#
_entry.id   86f92a154302c0e4a70a3df65dc7a1c2
#
_cell.length_a   1.000
_cell.length_b   1.000
_cell.length_c   1.000
_cell.angle_alpha   90.00
_cell.angle_beta   90.00
_cell.angle_gamma   90.00
#
_symmetry.space_group_name_H-M   'P 1'
#
loop_
_entity.id
_entity.type
_entity.pdbx_description
1 polymer ?
#
loop_
_entity_poly.entity_id
_entity_poly.type
_entity_poly.pdbx_seq_one_letter_code
_entity_poly.pdbx_strand_id
1 'polypeptide(L)'
;PCASKSGGIHLYLFTSEWVEAGLMQQKLKDLAAYMGYGGCEIFPKQTKILADRGDIGQWINMPYFGETRWCQGMAAEVFVQKVLENRFTAKQLESLTIAVKAGFEDGPPCLQHLGTKGFPQGTRNNGLFNIAVYCRKKSPDNWESELESFNVQLMDPPLSSSEVQGVIKSARRKEYQYTCSKPPIAPYCNVAVCKLRKHGVGNNSDMPAVHSLTKFNTNPPIWFLDVD
;
A
#
# COMPACT_ATOMS: atom_id res chain seq x y z
N PRO A 1 -18.03 -1.81 -7.90
CA PRO A 1 -18.26 -2.32 -6.56
C PRO A 1 -19.69 -2.84 -6.41
N CYS A 2 -19.86 -3.96 -5.73
CA CYS A 2 -21.15 -4.55 -5.43
C CYS A 2 -21.32 -4.67 -3.91
N ALA A 3 -22.54 -4.51 -3.42
CA ALA A 3 -22.84 -4.66 -2.00
C ALA A 3 -22.57 -6.10 -1.51
N SER A 4 -22.13 -6.27 -0.28
CA SER A 4 -22.10 -7.56 0.38
C SER A 4 -23.34 -7.71 1.28
N LYS A 5 -23.69 -8.96 1.62
CA LYS A 5 -24.82 -9.25 2.52
C LYS A 5 -24.63 -8.63 3.91
N SER A 6 -23.39 -8.43 4.34
CA SER A 6 -23.04 -7.90 5.68
C SER A 6 -22.80 -6.38 5.70
N GLY A 7 -23.16 -5.65 4.64
CA GLY A 7 -22.97 -4.19 4.54
C GLY A 7 -21.59 -3.76 4.07
N GLY A 8 -20.71 -4.69 3.71
CA GLY A 8 -19.42 -4.40 3.08
C GLY A 8 -19.53 -4.21 1.56
N ILE A 9 -18.39 -4.12 0.91
CA ILE A 9 -18.26 -3.94 -0.55
C ILE A 9 -17.39 -5.03 -1.13
N HIS A 10 -17.82 -5.59 -2.27
CA HIS A 10 -17.02 -6.50 -3.09
C HIS A 10 -16.56 -5.75 -4.35
N LEU A 11 -15.28 -5.87 -4.67
CA LEU A 11 -14.71 -5.43 -5.94
C LEU A 11 -14.40 -6.66 -6.79
N TYR A 12 -14.81 -6.63 -8.04
CA TYR A 12 -14.57 -7.71 -8.99
C TYR A 12 -13.71 -7.21 -10.14
N LEU A 13 -12.72 -8.02 -10.52
CA LEU A 13 -11.94 -7.86 -11.74
C LEU A 13 -12.29 -9.01 -12.67
N PHE A 14 -12.60 -8.71 -13.92
CA PHE A 14 -13.00 -9.69 -14.92
C PHE A 14 -11.97 -9.77 -16.04
N THR A 15 -11.72 -10.98 -16.52
CA THR A 15 -10.84 -11.25 -17.66
C THR A 15 -11.64 -11.77 -18.86
N SER A 16 -11.11 -11.55 -20.05
CA SER A 16 -11.72 -12.04 -21.29
C SER A 16 -11.40 -13.51 -21.59
N GLU A 17 -10.42 -14.04 -20.86
CA GLU A 17 -9.88 -15.39 -21.02
C GLU A 17 -9.43 -15.96 -19.68
N TRP A 18 -9.12 -17.24 -19.65
CA TRP A 18 -8.57 -17.88 -18.45
C TRP A 18 -7.17 -17.33 -18.14
N VAL A 19 -6.94 -17.02 -16.88
CA VAL A 19 -5.64 -16.56 -16.36
C VAL A 19 -5.23 -17.41 -15.17
N GLU A 20 -3.94 -17.52 -14.92
CA GLU A 20 -3.44 -18.23 -13.76
C GLU A 20 -3.94 -17.60 -12.45
N ALA A 21 -4.41 -18.45 -11.54
CA ALA A 21 -4.92 -18.01 -10.23
C ALA A 21 -3.87 -17.27 -9.42
N GLY A 22 -2.59 -17.65 -9.54
CA GLY A 22 -1.47 -16.95 -8.90
C GLY A 22 -1.28 -15.53 -9.40
N LEU A 23 -1.33 -15.34 -10.72
CA LEU A 23 -1.26 -14.00 -11.34
C LEU A 23 -2.44 -13.13 -10.89
N MET A 24 -3.67 -13.66 -11.00
CA MET A 24 -4.87 -12.93 -10.55
C MET A 24 -4.77 -12.53 -9.08
N GLN A 25 -4.41 -13.46 -8.20
CA GLN A 25 -4.27 -13.19 -6.76
C GLN A 25 -3.23 -12.10 -6.50
N GLN A 26 -2.08 -12.15 -7.18
CA GLN A 26 -1.02 -11.16 -7.01
C GLN A 26 -1.51 -9.77 -7.45
N LYS A 27 -2.09 -9.64 -8.64
CA LYS A 27 -2.59 -8.34 -9.13
C LYS A 27 -3.70 -7.76 -8.26
N LEU A 28 -4.59 -8.60 -7.74
CA LEU A 28 -5.62 -8.15 -6.80
C LEU A 28 -5.05 -7.69 -5.46
N LYS A 29 -4.00 -8.36 -4.94
CA LYS A 29 -3.27 -7.90 -3.75
C LYS A 29 -2.61 -6.54 -3.99
N ASP A 30 -1.96 -6.37 -5.12
CA ASP A 30 -1.32 -5.12 -5.51
C ASP A 30 -2.33 -3.97 -5.60
N LEU A 31 -3.48 -4.22 -6.26
CA LEU A 31 -4.57 -3.26 -6.36
C LEU A 31 -5.18 -2.92 -5.01
N ALA A 32 -5.45 -3.92 -4.17
CA ALA A 32 -5.99 -3.71 -2.83
C ALA A 32 -5.02 -2.89 -1.96
N ALA A 33 -3.74 -3.21 -1.99
CA ALA A 33 -2.69 -2.46 -1.30
C ALA A 33 -2.61 -1.01 -1.79
N TYR A 34 -2.63 -0.79 -3.11
CA TYR A 34 -2.62 0.55 -3.71
C TYR A 34 -3.82 1.40 -3.26
N MET A 35 -4.99 0.77 -3.14
CA MET A 35 -6.21 1.41 -2.65
C MET A 35 -6.28 1.59 -1.13
N GLY A 36 -5.28 1.10 -0.37
CA GLY A 36 -5.25 1.16 1.10
C GLY A 36 -6.03 0.04 1.81
N TYR A 37 -6.36 -1.03 1.09
CA TYR A 37 -7.11 -2.19 1.61
C TYR A 37 -6.26 -3.47 1.60
N GLY A 38 -4.96 -3.37 1.87
CA GLY A 38 -4.01 -4.50 1.83
C GLY A 38 -4.37 -5.68 2.73
N GLY A 39 -5.11 -5.44 3.82
CA GLY A 39 -5.61 -6.49 4.72
C GLY A 39 -6.96 -7.11 4.34
N CYS A 40 -7.57 -6.73 3.21
CA CYS A 40 -8.85 -7.28 2.79
C CYS A 40 -8.74 -8.73 2.29
N GLU A 41 -9.87 -9.43 2.29
CA GLU A 41 -9.95 -10.80 1.76
C GLU A 41 -9.86 -10.79 0.24
N ILE A 42 -8.94 -11.57 -0.33
CA ILE A 42 -8.67 -11.68 -1.76
C ILE A 42 -9.01 -13.07 -2.28
N PHE A 43 -9.72 -13.16 -3.37
CA PHE A 43 -10.00 -14.41 -4.10
C PHE A 43 -9.39 -14.35 -5.51
N PRO A 44 -8.85 -15.47 -6.01
CA PRO A 44 -8.80 -16.81 -5.41
C PRO A 44 -7.81 -16.88 -4.22
N LYS A 45 -8.15 -17.61 -3.16
CA LYS A 45 -7.23 -17.87 -2.03
C LYS A 45 -6.23 -18.96 -2.37
N GLN A 46 -6.64 -19.92 -3.18
CA GLN A 46 -5.83 -21.03 -3.68
C GLN A 46 -5.30 -20.69 -5.06
N THR A 47 -4.01 -20.89 -5.25
CA THR A 47 -3.36 -20.71 -6.56
C THR A 47 -3.23 -22.01 -7.32
N LYS A 48 -3.41 -23.15 -6.64
CA LYS A 48 -3.40 -24.51 -7.21
C LYS A 48 -4.53 -25.32 -6.60
N ILE A 49 -5.13 -26.18 -7.40
CA ILE A 49 -6.11 -27.19 -7.00
C ILE A 49 -5.47 -28.55 -7.18
N LEU A 50 -5.46 -29.36 -6.13
CA LEU A 50 -4.98 -30.74 -6.17
C LEU A 50 -6.19 -31.67 -6.33
N ALA A 51 -6.65 -31.82 -7.59
CA ALA A 51 -7.83 -32.64 -7.91
C ALA A 51 -7.74 -34.07 -7.36
N ASP A 52 -6.53 -34.66 -7.37
CA ASP A 52 -6.25 -36.00 -6.83
C ASP A 52 -6.52 -36.11 -5.32
N ARG A 53 -6.59 -34.99 -4.60
CA ARG A 53 -6.93 -34.91 -3.17
C ARG A 53 -8.39 -34.51 -2.93
N GLY A 54 -9.19 -34.37 -3.98
CA GLY A 54 -10.58 -33.91 -3.89
C GLY A 54 -10.75 -32.42 -3.67
N ASP A 55 -9.74 -31.60 -3.94
CA ASP A 55 -9.85 -30.15 -3.84
C ASP A 55 -10.83 -29.64 -4.92
N ILE A 56 -11.82 -28.86 -4.50
CA ILE A 56 -12.82 -28.25 -5.40
C ILE A 56 -12.67 -26.74 -5.56
N GLY A 57 -11.65 -26.15 -4.96
CA GLY A 57 -11.45 -24.70 -4.95
C GLY A 57 -12.34 -23.98 -3.94
N GLN A 58 -12.41 -22.67 -4.08
CA GLN A 58 -13.17 -21.82 -3.17
C GLN A 58 -14.34 -21.13 -3.86
N TRP A 59 -15.43 -21.04 -3.15
CA TRP A 59 -16.63 -20.36 -3.61
C TRP A 59 -16.42 -18.84 -3.60
N ILE A 60 -16.93 -18.19 -4.63
CA ILE A 60 -17.04 -16.74 -4.69
C ILE A 60 -18.52 -16.37 -4.83
N ASN A 61 -18.94 -15.36 -4.11
CA ASN A 61 -20.28 -14.83 -4.21
C ASN A 61 -20.43 -14.01 -5.50
N MET A 62 -21.32 -14.43 -6.37
CA MET A 62 -21.58 -13.72 -7.62
C MET A 62 -22.34 -12.42 -7.41
N PRO A 63 -22.04 -11.35 -8.18
CA PRO A 63 -22.90 -10.18 -8.26
C PRO A 63 -24.34 -10.55 -8.60
N TYR A 64 -25.29 -9.83 -8.08
CA TYR A 64 -26.74 -10.03 -8.29
C TYR A 64 -27.27 -11.41 -7.89
N PHE A 65 -26.49 -12.20 -7.13
CA PHE A 65 -26.98 -13.47 -6.60
C PHE A 65 -27.90 -13.21 -5.40
N GLY A 66 -29.16 -13.57 -5.56
CA GLY A 66 -30.22 -13.16 -4.66
C GLY A 66 -30.42 -11.63 -4.68
N GLU A 67 -31.24 -11.11 -3.83
CA GLU A 67 -31.58 -9.67 -3.82
C GLU A 67 -30.58 -8.81 -3.05
N THR A 68 -29.44 -9.35 -2.65
CA THR A 68 -28.54 -8.68 -1.67
C THR A 68 -27.18 -8.23 -2.20
N ARG A 69 -26.81 -8.58 -3.44
CA ARG A 69 -25.46 -8.34 -3.98
C ARG A 69 -25.46 -7.53 -5.27
N TRP A 70 -26.24 -6.48 -5.26
CA TRP A 70 -26.39 -5.59 -6.42
C TRP A 70 -25.28 -4.52 -6.45
N CYS A 71 -24.95 -4.07 -7.65
CA CYS A 71 -24.11 -2.89 -7.85
C CYS A 71 -24.98 -1.65 -7.75
N GLN A 72 -24.59 -0.71 -6.87
CA GLN A 72 -25.37 0.48 -6.57
C GLN A 72 -25.70 1.29 -7.84
N GLY A 73 -26.97 1.56 -8.05
CA GLY A 73 -27.46 2.37 -9.17
C GLY A 73 -27.37 1.70 -10.53
N MET A 74 -27.24 0.36 -10.60
CA MET A 74 -27.05 -0.36 -11.86
C MET A 74 -27.97 -1.58 -11.93
N ALA A 75 -28.71 -1.75 -13.04
CA ALA A 75 -29.44 -2.98 -13.34
C ALA A 75 -28.47 -4.10 -13.76
N ALA A 76 -28.88 -5.35 -13.59
CA ALA A 76 -28.02 -6.52 -13.87
C ALA A 76 -27.57 -6.57 -15.33
N GLU A 77 -28.45 -6.25 -16.27
CA GLU A 77 -28.16 -6.23 -17.70
C GLU A 77 -27.08 -5.19 -18.03
N VAL A 78 -27.17 -4.00 -17.46
CA VAL A 78 -26.20 -2.92 -17.64
C VAL A 78 -24.86 -3.31 -17.01
N PHE A 79 -24.87 -3.99 -15.86
CA PHE A 79 -23.66 -4.50 -15.24
C PHE A 79 -22.96 -5.52 -16.15
N VAL A 80 -23.71 -6.50 -16.68
CA VAL A 80 -23.16 -7.51 -17.61
C VAL A 80 -22.55 -6.85 -18.84
N GLN A 81 -23.26 -5.89 -19.46
CA GLN A 81 -22.75 -5.16 -20.61
C GLN A 81 -21.43 -4.45 -20.28
N LYS A 82 -21.36 -3.72 -19.17
CA LYS A 82 -20.13 -3.06 -18.72
C LYS A 82 -18.99 -4.03 -18.42
N VAL A 83 -19.28 -5.19 -17.84
CA VAL A 83 -18.28 -6.24 -17.64
C VAL A 83 -17.71 -6.71 -18.97
N LEU A 84 -18.58 -7.01 -19.95
CA LEU A 84 -18.14 -7.49 -21.27
C LEU A 84 -17.24 -6.47 -21.99
N GLU A 85 -17.52 -5.18 -21.85
CA GLU A 85 -16.74 -4.09 -22.45
C GLU A 85 -15.40 -3.82 -21.76
N ASN A 86 -15.29 -4.13 -20.46
CA ASN A 86 -14.15 -3.72 -19.61
C ASN A 86 -13.36 -4.90 -19.02
N ARG A 87 -13.35 -6.05 -19.69
CA ARG A 87 -12.54 -7.20 -19.28
C ARG A 87 -11.06 -7.00 -19.63
N PHE A 88 -10.17 -7.45 -18.75
CA PHE A 88 -8.75 -7.51 -19.04
C PHE A 88 -8.41 -8.76 -19.85
N THR A 89 -7.55 -8.64 -20.85
CA THR A 89 -6.86 -9.80 -21.42
C THR A 89 -5.76 -10.26 -20.45
N ALA A 90 -5.27 -11.50 -20.60
CA ALA A 90 -4.14 -12.01 -19.80
C ALA A 90 -2.93 -11.08 -19.93
N LYS A 91 -2.60 -10.64 -21.14
CA LYS A 91 -1.49 -9.73 -21.42
C LYS A 91 -1.66 -8.36 -20.74
N GLN A 92 -2.86 -7.79 -20.77
CA GLN A 92 -3.14 -6.53 -20.06
C GLN A 92 -3.01 -6.69 -18.56
N LEU A 93 -3.47 -7.83 -18.02
CA LEU A 93 -3.33 -8.12 -16.59
C LEU A 93 -1.87 -8.31 -16.20
N GLU A 94 -1.06 -9.02 -16.97
CA GLU A 94 0.38 -9.17 -16.75
C GLU A 94 1.11 -7.82 -16.75
N SER A 95 0.80 -6.99 -17.75
CA SER A 95 1.43 -5.68 -17.91
C SER A 95 0.90 -4.60 -16.98
N LEU A 96 -0.17 -4.89 -16.21
CA LEU A 96 -0.74 -3.95 -15.25
C LEU A 96 0.30 -3.60 -14.19
N THR A 97 0.85 -2.41 -14.29
CA THR A 97 1.79 -1.85 -13.30
C THR A 97 1.07 -0.81 -12.47
N ILE A 98 1.13 -0.97 -11.17
CA ILE A 98 0.58 0.02 -10.26
C ILE A 98 1.67 1.05 -9.99
N ALA A 99 1.43 2.29 -10.42
CA ALA A 99 2.38 3.37 -10.17
C ALA A 99 2.53 3.58 -8.67
N VAL A 100 3.68 3.25 -8.13
CA VAL A 100 4.02 3.53 -6.73
C VAL A 100 4.19 5.03 -6.61
N LYS A 101 3.27 5.70 -5.92
CA LYS A 101 3.57 7.05 -5.42
C LYS A 101 4.66 6.89 -4.38
N ALA A 102 5.81 7.51 -4.60
CA ALA A 102 6.89 7.58 -3.61
C ALA A 102 6.31 8.26 -2.35
N GLY A 103 5.84 7.46 -1.41
CA GLY A 103 4.88 7.87 -0.37
C GLY A 103 5.49 8.18 0.98
N PHE A 104 6.77 8.61 1.02
CA PHE A 104 7.40 9.03 2.29
C PHE A 104 7.38 10.57 2.42
N GLU A 105 6.19 11.15 2.26
CA GLU A 105 5.99 12.59 2.43
C GLU A 105 6.38 13.01 3.85
N ASP A 106 7.17 14.07 3.97
CA ASP A 106 7.76 14.53 5.24
C ASP A 106 8.53 13.45 6.03
N GLY A 107 8.85 12.36 5.38
CA GLY A 107 9.63 11.25 5.95
C GLY A 107 11.13 11.41 5.75
N PRO A 108 11.91 10.44 6.29
CA PRO A 108 13.36 10.43 6.17
C PRO A 108 13.82 10.45 4.71
N PRO A 109 14.84 11.26 4.36
CA PRO A 109 15.39 11.31 2.99
C PRO A 109 15.85 9.95 2.45
N CYS A 110 16.38 9.08 3.33
CA CYS A 110 16.80 7.73 2.97
C CYS A 110 15.62 6.85 2.53
N LEU A 111 14.46 6.95 3.19
CA LEU A 111 13.26 6.23 2.77
C LEU A 111 12.68 6.80 1.47
N GLN A 112 12.70 8.12 1.29
CA GLN A 112 12.29 8.74 0.04
C GLN A 112 13.16 8.25 -1.13
N HIS A 113 14.49 8.19 -0.93
CA HIS A 113 15.41 7.66 -1.93
C HIS A 113 15.13 6.19 -2.25
N LEU A 114 14.99 5.34 -1.22
CA LEU A 114 14.71 3.91 -1.40
C LEU A 114 13.32 3.65 -1.99
N GLY A 115 12.35 4.50 -1.71
CA GLY A 115 11.01 4.44 -2.33
C GLY A 115 11.04 4.63 -3.85
N THR A 116 12.02 5.39 -4.37
CA THR A 116 12.19 5.58 -5.81
C THR A 116 13.12 4.56 -6.46
N LYS A 117 14.10 4.03 -5.73
CA LYS A 117 15.15 3.12 -6.25
C LYS A 117 14.86 1.64 -5.97
N GLY A 118 13.96 1.34 -5.04
CA GLY A 118 13.70 0.00 -4.54
C GLY A 118 14.60 -0.37 -3.36
N PHE A 119 14.20 -1.42 -2.66
CA PHE A 119 14.92 -1.95 -1.50
C PHE A 119 15.80 -3.13 -1.91
N PRO A 120 17.13 -3.10 -1.66
CA PRO A 120 18.03 -4.17 -2.07
C PRO A 120 17.64 -5.52 -1.48
N GLN A 121 17.79 -6.58 -2.27
CA GLN A 121 17.58 -7.94 -1.83
C GLN A 121 18.47 -8.27 -0.60
N GLY A 122 17.93 -9.04 0.35
CA GLY A 122 18.60 -9.34 1.62
C GLY A 122 18.41 -8.25 2.70
N THR A 123 17.96 -7.03 2.34
CA THR A 123 17.72 -5.96 3.31
C THR A 123 16.23 -5.61 3.49
N ARG A 124 15.34 -6.31 2.78
CA ARG A 124 13.90 -6.03 2.74
C ARG A 124 13.24 -6.04 4.11
N ASN A 125 13.55 -6.99 4.96
CA ASN A 125 12.97 -7.08 6.31
C ASN A 125 13.32 -5.84 7.14
N ASN A 126 14.61 -5.43 7.17
CA ASN A 126 15.01 -4.21 7.86
C ASN A 126 14.48 -2.93 7.18
N GLY A 127 14.37 -2.95 5.85
CA GLY A 127 13.70 -1.90 5.08
C GLY A 127 12.25 -1.74 5.52
N LEU A 128 11.49 -2.83 5.55
CA LEU A 128 10.09 -2.83 5.97
C LEU A 128 9.93 -2.42 7.44
N PHE A 129 10.86 -2.80 8.31
CA PHE A 129 10.88 -2.33 9.70
C PHE A 129 11.02 -0.80 9.80
N ASN A 130 11.90 -0.19 9.00
CA ASN A 130 12.02 1.28 8.97
C ASN A 130 10.79 1.95 8.37
N ILE A 131 10.14 1.33 7.39
CA ILE A 131 8.84 1.79 6.90
C ILE A 131 7.79 1.70 7.99
N ALA A 132 7.77 0.65 8.80
CA ALA A 132 6.83 0.54 9.94
C ALA A 132 7.01 1.68 10.94
N VAL A 133 8.26 2.08 11.22
CA VAL A 133 8.54 3.25 12.08
C VAL A 133 7.96 4.53 11.46
N TYR A 134 8.11 4.72 10.15
CA TYR A 134 7.53 5.86 9.44
C TYR A 134 6.00 5.84 9.49
N CYS A 135 5.37 4.72 9.14
CA CYS A 135 3.91 4.59 9.14
C CYS A 135 3.31 4.87 10.52
N ARG A 136 3.94 4.37 11.59
CA ARG A 136 3.49 4.63 12.97
C ARG A 136 3.56 6.12 13.34
N LYS A 137 4.57 6.84 12.87
CA LYS A 137 4.68 8.29 13.08
C LYS A 137 3.65 9.07 12.27
N LYS A 138 3.36 8.62 11.05
CA LYS A 138 2.46 9.30 10.11
C LYS A 138 0.99 9.03 10.40
N SER A 139 0.64 7.77 10.61
CA SER A 139 -0.75 7.29 10.68
C SER A 139 -0.90 6.24 11.80
N PRO A 140 -0.86 6.64 13.09
CA PRO A 140 -0.87 5.70 14.22
C PRO A 140 -2.02 4.68 14.18
N ASP A 141 -3.19 5.08 13.67
CA ASP A 141 -4.39 4.25 13.67
C ASP A 141 -4.42 3.24 12.51
N ASN A 142 -3.73 3.54 11.38
CA ASN A 142 -3.80 2.74 10.14
C ASN A 142 -2.43 2.23 9.67
N TRP A 143 -1.37 2.37 10.48
CA TRP A 143 0.01 2.09 10.08
C TRP A 143 0.25 0.68 9.57
N GLU A 144 -0.49 -0.32 10.05
CA GLU A 144 -0.32 -1.72 9.65
C GLU A 144 -0.79 -1.97 8.22
N SER A 145 -1.95 -1.44 7.88
CA SER A 145 -2.49 -1.51 6.52
C SER A 145 -1.59 -0.73 5.53
N GLU A 146 -1.08 0.44 5.93
CA GLU A 146 -0.10 1.17 5.11
C GLU A 146 1.19 0.37 4.94
N LEU A 147 1.68 -0.30 5.97
CA LEU A 147 2.88 -1.13 5.92
C LEU A 147 2.73 -2.30 4.95
N GLU A 148 1.59 -3.00 4.99
CA GLU A 148 1.27 -4.08 4.04
C GLU A 148 1.25 -3.55 2.60
N SER A 149 0.69 -2.37 2.39
CA SER A 149 0.69 -1.69 1.08
C SER A 149 2.12 -1.39 0.60
N PHE A 150 2.96 -0.84 1.46
CA PHE A 150 4.37 -0.58 1.14
C PHE A 150 5.17 -1.86 0.87
N ASN A 151 4.89 -2.96 1.57
CA ASN A 151 5.53 -4.24 1.28
C ASN A 151 5.31 -4.67 -0.17
N VAL A 152 4.06 -4.60 -0.63
CA VAL A 152 3.71 -4.99 -2.00
C VAL A 152 4.29 -4.02 -3.03
N GLN A 153 4.28 -2.72 -2.72
CA GLN A 153 4.69 -1.67 -3.66
C GLN A 153 6.21 -1.53 -3.81
N LEU A 154 6.97 -1.76 -2.74
CA LEU A 154 8.38 -1.38 -2.67
C LEU A 154 9.34 -2.56 -2.52
N MET A 155 8.86 -3.74 -2.11
CA MET A 155 9.70 -4.92 -1.94
C MET A 155 9.61 -5.83 -3.17
N ASP A 156 10.76 -6.21 -3.73
CA ASP A 156 10.85 -7.10 -4.88
C ASP A 156 11.75 -8.31 -4.55
N PRO A 157 11.18 -9.54 -4.50
CA PRO A 157 9.75 -9.82 -4.35
C PRO A 157 9.22 -9.33 -2.99
N PRO A 158 7.90 -9.11 -2.85
CA PRO A 158 7.30 -8.76 -1.55
C PRO A 158 7.62 -9.80 -0.48
N LEU A 159 7.75 -9.36 0.77
CA LEU A 159 7.86 -10.25 1.91
C LEU A 159 6.56 -11.03 2.10
N SER A 160 6.67 -12.27 2.54
CA SER A 160 5.52 -13.12 2.84
C SER A 160 4.65 -12.53 3.97
N SER A 161 3.39 -12.90 4.04
CA SER A 161 2.49 -12.44 5.10
C SER A 161 3.02 -12.76 6.50
N SER A 162 3.70 -13.91 6.68
CA SER A 162 4.29 -14.27 7.98
C SER A 162 5.46 -13.37 8.37
N GLU A 163 6.30 -12.97 7.42
CA GLU A 163 7.39 -12.02 7.64
C GLU A 163 6.85 -10.63 7.97
N VAL A 164 5.86 -10.15 7.23
CA VAL A 164 5.19 -8.87 7.49
C VAL A 164 4.57 -8.86 8.89
N GLN A 165 3.84 -9.92 9.27
CA GLN A 165 3.28 -10.05 10.62
C GLN A 165 4.38 -10.10 11.70
N GLY A 166 5.54 -10.67 11.41
CA GLY A 166 6.72 -10.62 12.28
C GLY A 166 7.21 -9.18 12.51
N VAL A 167 7.28 -8.37 11.46
CA VAL A 167 7.63 -6.94 11.55
C VAL A 167 6.59 -6.17 12.35
N ILE A 168 5.29 -6.37 12.06
CA ILE A 168 4.19 -5.75 12.79
C ILE A 168 4.26 -6.07 14.28
N LYS A 169 4.37 -7.35 14.63
CA LYS A 169 4.50 -7.80 16.02
C LYS A 169 5.71 -7.17 16.72
N SER A 170 6.83 -7.05 16.03
CA SER A 170 8.01 -6.38 16.57
C SER A 170 7.77 -4.90 16.79
N ALA A 171 7.24 -4.20 15.79
CA ALA A 171 6.98 -2.77 15.84
C ALA A 171 5.95 -2.37 16.92
N ARG A 172 4.99 -3.25 17.24
CA ARG A 172 3.99 -3.02 18.31
C ARG A 172 4.57 -2.99 19.73
N ARG A 173 5.69 -3.68 19.99
CA ARG A 173 6.19 -3.90 21.36
C ARG A 173 6.58 -2.64 22.09
N LYS A 174 7.12 -1.64 21.37
CA LYS A 174 7.54 -0.34 21.91
C LYS A 174 7.64 0.69 20.78
N GLU A 175 7.88 1.92 21.16
CA GLU A 175 8.28 2.94 20.19
C GLU A 175 9.73 2.69 19.75
N TYR A 176 9.90 2.49 18.46
CA TYR A 176 11.21 2.29 17.85
C TYR A 176 11.64 3.53 17.09
N GLN A 177 12.95 3.76 17.05
CA GLN A 177 13.58 4.72 16.17
C GLN A 177 14.05 4.02 14.88
N TYR A 178 14.32 4.80 13.84
CA TYR A 178 14.90 4.29 12.60
C TYR A 178 16.28 3.66 12.87
N THR A 179 16.61 2.59 12.16
CA THR A 179 17.91 1.90 12.26
C THR A 179 18.97 2.59 11.41
N CYS A 180 19.20 3.89 11.61
CA CYS A 180 19.99 4.78 10.73
C CYS A 180 21.41 4.30 10.44
N SER A 181 22.02 3.50 11.33
CA SER A 181 23.36 2.92 11.15
C SER A 181 23.38 1.58 10.41
N LYS A 182 22.21 1.05 9.99
CA LYS A 182 22.09 -0.26 9.36
C LYS A 182 21.56 -0.16 7.92
N PRO A 183 21.98 -1.11 7.02
CA PRO A 183 21.35 -1.24 5.71
C PRO A 183 19.84 -1.53 5.84
N PRO A 184 19.02 -1.11 4.87
CA PRO A 184 19.39 -0.40 3.63
C PRO A 184 19.49 1.13 3.76
N ILE A 185 19.09 1.73 4.91
CA ILE A 185 18.96 3.19 5.02
C ILE A 185 20.28 3.92 5.31
N ALA A 186 21.25 3.25 5.94
CA ALA A 186 22.51 3.86 6.34
C ALA A 186 23.26 4.59 5.20
N PRO A 187 23.41 4.01 3.98
CA PRO A 187 24.14 4.68 2.89
C PRO A 187 23.47 5.97 2.40
N TYR A 188 22.18 6.14 2.64
CA TYR A 188 21.40 7.28 2.16
C TYR A 188 20.96 8.21 3.31
N CYS A 189 21.52 8.01 4.50
CA CYS A 189 21.13 8.77 5.68
C CYS A 189 21.66 10.20 5.61
N ASN A 190 20.75 11.17 5.75
CA ASN A 190 21.08 12.57 5.95
C ASN A 190 20.38 13.06 7.22
N VAL A 191 21.12 12.98 8.33
CA VAL A 191 20.59 13.28 9.68
C VAL A 191 20.14 14.73 9.79
N ALA A 192 20.88 15.68 9.19
CA ALA A 192 20.54 17.09 9.26
C ALA A 192 19.18 17.39 8.62
N VAL A 193 18.97 16.90 7.41
CA VAL A 193 17.67 17.04 6.71
C VAL A 193 16.57 16.23 7.40
N CYS A 194 16.91 15.03 7.91
CA CYS A 194 15.94 14.15 8.56
C CYS A 194 15.37 14.76 9.86
N LYS A 195 16.18 15.49 10.60
CA LYS A 195 15.73 16.21 11.82
C LYS A 195 14.69 17.30 11.52
N LEU A 196 14.72 17.87 10.33
CA LEU A 196 13.77 18.90 9.89
C LEU A 196 12.45 18.31 9.32
N ARG A 197 12.36 16.98 9.22
CA ARG A 197 11.17 16.33 8.69
C ARG A 197 10.20 15.96 9.79
N LYS A 198 8.91 16.19 9.56
CA LYS A 198 7.83 15.88 10.51
C LYS A 198 7.87 14.42 11.01
N HIS A 199 8.18 13.47 10.12
CA HIS A 199 8.27 12.04 10.45
C HIS A 199 9.72 11.53 10.45
N GLY A 200 10.70 12.44 10.63
CA GLY A 200 12.12 12.13 10.72
C GLY A 200 12.58 11.64 12.10
N VAL A 201 13.87 11.88 12.41
CA VAL A 201 14.50 11.48 13.68
C VAL A 201 14.41 12.55 14.78
N GLY A 202 13.95 13.77 14.48
CA GLY A 202 13.74 14.84 15.46
C GLY A 202 12.52 14.57 16.35
N ASN A 203 12.54 15.07 17.57
CA ASN A 203 11.32 15.21 18.36
C ASN A 203 10.60 16.46 17.86
N ASN A 204 9.42 16.30 17.30
CA ASN A 204 8.63 17.42 16.77
C ASN A 204 8.12 18.42 17.84
N SER A 205 8.39 18.16 19.13
CA SER A 205 7.91 19.02 20.22
C SER A 205 8.60 20.38 20.30
N ASP A 206 9.74 20.55 19.62
CA ASP A 206 10.55 21.78 19.74
C ASP A 206 10.68 22.56 18.42
N MET A 207 10.00 22.12 17.36
CA MET A 207 9.98 22.88 16.11
C MET A 207 8.74 23.76 16.09
N PRO A 208 8.89 25.08 15.94
CA PRO A 208 7.74 25.95 15.74
C PRO A 208 6.98 25.52 14.50
N ALA A 209 5.66 25.47 14.58
CA ALA A 209 4.84 25.16 13.42
C ALA A 209 4.92 26.35 12.45
N VAL A 210 5.35 26.08 11.22
CA VAL A 210 5.32 27.08 10.14
C VAL A 210 3.94 27.03 9.50
N HIS A 211 3.13 28.04 9.77
CA HIS A 211 1.75 28.13 9.24
C HIS A 211 1.71 28.70 7.84
N SER A 212 2.54 29.69 7.54
CA SER A 212 2.60 30.27 6.21
C SER A 212 3.97 30.88 5.89
N LEU A 213 4.27 30.94 4.59
CA LEU A 213 5.42 31.66 4.05
C LEU A 213 4.89 32.63 2.99
N THR A 214 4.89 33.92 3.31
CA THR A 214 4.41 34.96 2.41
C THR A 214 5.58 35.74 1.82
N LYS A 215 5.63 35.79 0.49
CA LYS A 215 6.60 36.61 -0.24
C LYS A 215 5.99 37.96 -0.57
N PHE A 216 6.63 39.04 -0.12
CA PHE A 216 6.30 40.38 -0.55
C PHE A 216 7.14 40.78 -1.75
N ASN A 217 6.50 41.39 -2.77
CA ASN A 217 7.17 41.85 -4.00
C ASN A 217 7.87 43.17 -3.77
N THR A 218 8.86 43.18 -2.88
CA THR A 218 9.76 44.31 -2.65
C THR A 218 11.10 44.04 -3.35
N ASN A 219 11.94 45.04 -3.49
CA ASN A 219 13.28 44.89 -4.03
C ASN A 219 14.32 45.31 -2.97
N PRO A 220 15.06 44.37 -2.34
CA PRO A 220 14.98 42.88 -2.49
C PRO A 220 13.67 42.32 -1.94
N PRO A 221 13.24 41.11 -2.36
CA PRO A 221 12.03 40.47 -1.87
C PRO A 221 12.14 40.12 -0.38
N ILE A 222 11.10 40.45 0.38
CA ILE A 222 11.00 40.14 1.80
C ILE A 222 10.10 38.92 1.95
N TRP A 223 10.53 37.97 2.78
CA TRP A 223 9.79 36.77 3.14
C TRP A 223 9.31 36.86 4.58
N PHE A 224 8.05 36.65 4.79
CA PHE A 224 7.47 36.55 6.12
C PHE A 224 7.20 35.07 6.45
N LEU A 225 7.71 34.64 7.58
CA LEU A 225 7.49 33.30 8.09
C LEU A 225 6.55 33.42 9.30
N ASP A 226 5.36 32.85 9.17
CA ASP A 226 4.41 32.76 10.26
C ASP A 226 4.66 31.47 11.05
N VAL A 227 5.03 31.60 12.31
CA VAL A 227 5.41 30.50 13.21
C VAL A 227 4.73 30.70 14.56
N ASP A 228 4.39 29.59 15.24
CA ASP A 228 3.94 29.62 16.65
C ASP A 228 5.08 29.99 17.60
#